data_c1c363b626b0ed25e6ecf81e3b1236c1
#
_entry.id   c1c363b626b0ed25e6ecf81e3b1236c1
#
_cell.length_a   1.000
_cell.length_b   1.000
_cell.length_c   1.000
_cell.angle_alpha   90.00
_cell.angle_beta   90.00
_cell.angle_gamma   90.00
#
_symmetry.space_group_name_H-M   'P 1'
#
loop_
_entity.id
_entity.type
_entity.pdbx_description
1 polymer ?
#
loop_
_entity_poly.entity_id
_entity_poly.type
_entity_poly.pdbx_seq_one_letter_code
_entity_poly.pdbx_strand_id
1 'polypeptide(L)'
;MFRNISAVAFGTFLAMSASFADETKSAWLERSSLSVSDSQDGDVQFEFETIQPILQTPETKEHTVFVQGRIAKQDDDETINIGLGYRNLNEAQTLLLGVNAFYDATTEYDHRRGSLGIEAIGKSFTSRANVYSAFTKEKKKTKGAVTTYQSALDGYDVSLDAPVPYVPWMRVHATGYKWTALKDFKDVSGSKVELVGNLNRSISFKVGADDNNYNGTDAFVSVQYNLAGTSSNGVTASLEDGLFADVAVHERDLKNHTLDKVMRINNVVVQTRGGVVIGRSN
;
A
#
# COMPACT_ATOMS: atom_id res chain seq x y z
N MET A 1 -20.29 -14.96 18.75
CA MET A 1 -19.27 -15.74 19.49
C MET A 1 -17.94 -15.18 19.05
N PHE A 2 -17.40 -14.22 19.81
CA PHE A 2 -16.17 -13.49 19.46
C PHE A 2 -14.99 -14.45 19.55
N ARG A 3 -14.38 -14.75 18.41
CA ARG A 3 -13.12 -15.51 18.37
C ARG A 3 -11.99 -14.60 18.85
N ASN A 4 -11.28 -15.09 19.86
CA ASN A 4 -10.12 -14.41 20.46
C ASN A 4 -9.10 -14.08 19.37
N ILE A 5 -9.05 -12.84 18.98
CA ILE A 5 -7.97 -12.25 18.18
C ILE A 5 -6.74 -12.37 19.06
N SER A 6 -5.67 -12.92 18.52
CA SER A 6 -4.41 -13.07 19.23
C SER A 6 -3.82 -11.70 19.54
N ALA A 7 -4.32 -11.08 20.62
CA ALA A 7 -3.78 -9.86 21.21
C ALA A 7 -2.28 -10.00 21.60
N VAL A 8 -1.77 -11.23 21.61
CA VAL A 8 -0.39 -11.56 22.00
C VAL A 8 0.64 -11.07 20.97
N ALA A 9 0.35 -11.15 19.66
CA ALA A 9 1.29 -10.67 18.64
C ALA A 9 1.34 -9.13 18.60
N PHE A 10 0.21 -8.47 18.84
CA PHE A 10 0.12 -7.01 18.89
C PHE A 10 0.73 -6.44 20.17
N GLY A 11 0.53 -7.12 21.31
CA GLY A 11 1.10 -6.74 22.60
C GLY A 11 2.62 -6.86 22.65
N THR A 12 3.20 -7.89 22.03
CA THR A 12 4.66 -8.10 21.96
C THR A 12 5.34 -7.06 21.07
N PHE A 13 4.67 -6.63 20.00
CA PHE A 13 5.19 -5.60 19.09
C PHE A 13 5.13 -4.20 19.72
N LEU A 14 4.06 -3.87 20.44
CA LEU A 14 3.96 -2.63 21.23
C LEU A 14 4.95 -2.60 22.40
N ALA A 15 5.22 -3.74 23.04
CA ALA A 15 6.20 -3.85 24.11
C ALA A 15 7.65 -3.71 23.62
N MET A 16 7.96 -4.18 22.40
CA MET A 16 9.25 -3.92 21.75
C MET A 16 9.42 -2.44 21.37
N SER A 17 8.36 -1.73 20.98
CA SER A 17 8.43 -0.30 20.69
C SER A 17 8.57 0.58 21.94
N ALA A 18 8.09 0.14 23.09
CA ALA A 18 8.21 0.86 24.35
C ALA A 18 9.62 0.78 24.98
N SER A 19 10.41 -0.26 24.68
CA SER A 19 11.78 -0.40 25.17
C SER A 19 12.83 0.39 24.34
N PHE A 20 12.46 1.00 23.23
CA PHE A 20 13.31 1.89 22.42
C PHE A 20 13.03 3.39 22.65
N ALA A 21 12.39 3.76 23.75
CA ALA A 21 12.13 5.14 24.14
C ALA A 21 13.38 5.78 24.77
N ASP A 22 14.51 5.76 24.08
CA ASP A 22 15.63 6.65 24.38
C ASP A 22 15.64 7.80 23.34
N GLU A 23 16.11 8.96 23.72
CA GLU A 23 15.87 10.29 23.15
C GLU A 23 16.19 10.52 21.65
N THR A 24 16.70 9.53 20.94
CA THR A 24 16.78 9.50 19.46
C THR A 24 15.78 8.49 18.94
N LYS A 25 14.61 8.96 18.48
CA LYS A 25 13.69 8.12 17.71
C LYS A 25 14.50 7.42 16.61
N SER A 26 14.56 6.10 16.66
CA SER A 26 15.35 5.34 15.71
C SER A 26 14.90 5.68 14.28
N ALA A 27 15.82 6.07 13.40
CA ALA A 27 15.51 6.56 12.05
C ALA A 27 14.66 5.60 11.20
N TRP A 28 14.64 4.30 11.53
CA TRP A 28 13.79 3.32 10.84
C TRP A 28 12.30 3.46 11.23
N LEU A 29 11.98 3.95 12.44
CA LEU A 29 10.60 4.20 12.87
C LEU A 29 9.95 5.34 12.10
N GLU A 30 10.73 6.34 11.68
CA GLU A 30 10.24 7.49 10.92
C GLU A 30 9.56 7.09 9.61
N ARG A 31 9.90 5.92 9.08
CA ARG A 31 9.37 5.39 7.82
C ARG A 31 8.58 4.11 8.01
N SER A 32 8.08 3.89 9.21
CA SER A 32 7.27 2.73 9.57
C SER A 32 5.90 3.13 10.04
N SER A 33 4.90 2.35 9.68
CA SER A 33 3.51 2.61 10.04
C SER A 33 2.74 1.34 10.35
N LEU A 34 1.70 1.51 11.15
CA LEU A 34 0.66 0.51 11.41
C LEU A 34 -0.65 1.04 10.83
N SER A 35 -1.42 0.22 10.16
CA SER A 35 -2.75 0.59 9.70
C SER A 35 -3.80 -0.47 9.99
N VAL A 36 -5.02 0.01 10.12
CA VAL A 36 -6.23 -0.81 10.22
C VAL A 36 -7.19 -0.31 9.15
N SER A 37 -7.69 -1.21 8.35
CA SER A 37 -8.71 -0.91 7.36
C SER A 37 -9.91 -1.82 7.54
N ASP A 38 -11.07 -1.28 7.20
CA ASP A 38 -12.35 -1.98 7.21
C ASP A 38 -13.11 -1.67 5.93
N SER A 39 -13.94 -2.57 5.50
CA SER A 39 -14.72 -2.47 4.31
C SER A 39 -16.17 -2.75 4.52
N GLN A 40 -16.99 -2.39 3.54
CA GLN A 40 -18.42 -2.63 3.54
C GLN A 40 -18.76 -4.12 3.68
N ASP A 41 -17.89 -5.01 3.18
CA ASP A 41 -18.05 -6.46 3.32
C ASP A 41 -17.60 -7.00 4.69
N GLY A 42 -17.12 -6.11 5.59
CA GLY A 42 -16.73 -6.42 6.96
C GLY A 42 -15.35 -7.06 7.10
N ASP A 43 -14.51 -6.95 6.09
CA ASP A 43 -13.14 -7.49 6.10
C ASP A 43 -12.19 -6.51 6.77
N VAL A 44 -11.82 -6.80 8.01
CA VAL A 44 -10.84 -6.02 8.76
C VAL A 44 -9.43 -6.51 8.43
N GLN A 45 -8.56 -5.59 8.01
CA GLN A 45 -7.16 -5.86 7.75
C GLN A 45 -6.27 -5.03 8.69
N PHE A 46 -5.28 -5.69 9.27
CA PHE A 46 -4.19 -5.07 10.02
C PHE A 46 -2.93 -5.13 9.19
N GLU A 47 -2.15 -4.05 9.22
CA GLU A 47 -0.96 -3.95 8.40
C GLU A 47 0.18 -3.26 9.16
N PHE A 48 1.39 -3.77 8.97
CA PHE A 48 2.64 -3.08 9.28
C PHE A 48 3.43 -2.90 8.00
N GLU A 49 3.92 -1.70 7.76
CA GLU A 49 4.72 -1.40 6.59
C GLU A 49 5.88 -0.47 6.91
N THR A 50 7.01 -0.71 6.27
CA THR A 50 8.23 0.10 6.41
C THR A 50 8.94 0.25 5.07
N ILE A 51 9.55 1.42 4.85
CA ILE A 51 10.47 1.68 3.73
C ILE A 51 11.79 2.22 4.27
N GLN A 52 12.91 1.62 3.86
CA GLN A 52 14.22 1.97 4.40
C GLN A 52 15.22 2.21 3.28
N PRO A 53 16.02 3.29 3.35
CA PRO A 53 17.10 3.51 2.40
C PRO A 53 18.21 2.47 2.62
N ILE A 54 18.69 1.87 1.53
CA ILE A 54 19.92 1.07 1.49
C ILE A 54 21.09 1.97 1.12
N LEU A 55 20.86 2.80 0.11
CA LEU A 55 21.83 3.77 -0.38
C LEU A 55 21.10 5.05 -0.78
N GLN A 56 21.60 6.20 -0.35
CA GLN A 56 21.07 7.50 -0.76
C GLN A 56 22.19 8.49 -0.90
N THR A 57 22.20 9.24 -2.00
CA THR A 57 23.18 10.34 -2.18
C THR A 57 22.97 11.36 -1.06
N PRO A 58 24.00 11.66 -0.28
CA PRO A 58 23.91 12.69 0.76
C PRO A 58 23.45 14.03 0.20
N GLU A 59 22.74 14.82 0.99
CA GLU A 59 22.27 16.19 0.70
C GLU A 59 21.35 16.32 -0.52
N THR A 60 21.77 15.88 -1.71
CA THR A 60 20.99 16.01 -2.95
C THR A 60 19.86 15.00 -3.04
N LYS A 61 20.04 13.81 -2.45
CA LYS A 61 19.14 12.65 -2.59
C LYS A 61 18.84 12.27 -4.04
N GLU A 62 19.77 12.62 -4.94
CA GLU A 62 19.63 12.36 -6.38
C GLU A 62 19.39 10.89 -6.68
N HIS A 63 20.17 10.02 -6.04
CA HIS A 63 20.03 8.58 -6.16
C HIS A 63 19.58 7.97 -4.84
N THR A 64 18.49 7.22 -4.85
CA THR A 64 17.98 6.50 -3.68
C THR A 64 17.71 5.07 -4.03
N VAL A 65 18.39 4.12 -3.39
CA VAL A 65 18.08 2.68 -3.38
C VAL A 65 17.41 2.37 -2.05
N PHE A 66 16.29 1.68 -2.08
CA PHE A 66 15.51 1.38 -0.88
C PHE A 66 14.98 -0.05 -0.87
N VAL A 67 14.67 -0.53 0.32
CA VAL A 67 13.87 -1.74 0.57
C VAL A 67 12.54 -1.33 1.18
N GLN A 68 11.46 -1.98 0.77
CA GLN A 68 10.14 -1.84 1.36
C GLN A 68 9.63 -3.20 1.80
N GLY A 69 9.16 -3.30 3.04
CA GLY A 69 8.59 -4.49 3.62
C GLY A 69 7.19 -4.22 4.15
N ARG A 70 6.27 -5.16 3.93
CA ARG A 70 4.90 -5.09 4.44
C ARG A 70 4.46 -6.46 4.91
N ILE A 71 3.76 -6.49 6.03
CA ILE A 71 3.02 -7.66 6.52
C ILE A 71 1.59 -7.19 6.77
N ALA A 72 0.64 -7.89 6.18
CA ALA A 72 -0.77 -7.64 6.38
C ALA A 72 -1.47 -8.92 6.80
N LYS A 73 -2.45 -8.78 7.68
CA LYS A 73 -3.30 -9.88 8.15
C LYS A 73 -4.76 -9.53 7.93
N GLN A 74 -5.44 -10.38 7.18
CA GLN A 74 -6.88 -10.34 6.96
C GLN A 74 -7.43 -11.73 7.24
N ASP A 75 -8.33 -11.87 8.21
CA ASP A 75 -8.86 -13.16 8.66
C ASP A 75 -7.79 -14.20 9.03
N ASP A 76 -7.82 -15.35 8.34
CA ASP A 76 -6.87 -16.45 8.54
C ASP A 76 -5.65 -16.34 7.59
N ASP A 77 -5.61 -15.36 6.65
CA ASP A 77 -4.51 -15.19 5.70
C ASP A 77 -3.59 -14.03 6.06
N GLU A 78 -2.31 -14.26 5.87
CA GLU A 78 -1.27 -13.25 6.03
C GLU A 78 -0.58 -13.05 4.69
N THR A 79 -0.40 -11.81 4.29
CA THR A 79 0.36 -11.44 3.10
C THR A 79 1.65 -10.76 3.51
N ILE A 80 2.76 -11.24 2.97
CA ILE A 80 4.10 -10.67 3.14
C ILE A 80 4.55 -10.13 1.79
N ASN A 81 4.97 -8.87 1.77
CA ASN A 81 5.53 -8.21 0.58
C ASN A 81 6.94 -7.71 0.91
N ILE A 82 7.90 -8.02 0.07
CA ILE A 82 9.27 -7.49 0.15
C ILE A 82 9.65 -6.96 -1.21
N GLY A 83 10.13 -5.72 -1.26
CA GLY A 83 10.51 -5.05 -2.49
C GLY A 83 11.81 -4.29 -2.40
N LEU A 84 12.43 -4.14 -3.55
CA LEU A 84 13.57 -3.27 -3.77
C LEU A 84 13.19 -2.21 -4.80
N GLY A 85 13.65 -0.99 -4.61
CA GLY A 85 13.44 0.08 -5.56
C GLY A 85 14.65 1.00 -5.70
N TYR A 86 14.65 1.68 -6.83
CA TYR A 86 15.60 2.75 -7.13
C TYR A 86 14.83 3.97 -7.61
N ARG A 87 15.21 5.12 -7.11
CA ARG A 87 14.67 6.43 -7.52
C ARG A 87 15.82 7.37 -7.90
N ASN A 88 15.58 8.14 -8.95
CA ASN A 88 16.46 9.21 -9.40
C ASN A 88 15.70 10.53 -9.38
N LEU A 89 16.17 11.49 -8.58
CA LEU A 89 15.69 12.86 -8.55
C LEU A 89 16.51 13.69 -9.53
N ASN A 90 15.86 14.36 -10.49
CA ASN A 90 16.57 15.19 -11.46
C ASN A 90 17.21 16.42 -10.77
N GLU A 91 18.25 16.99 -11.39
CA GLU A 91 18.99 18.14 -10.85
C GLU A 91 18.08 19.34 -10.52
N ALA A 92 17.05 19.57 -11.33
CA ALA A 92 16.08 20.64 -11.12
C ALA A 92 15.11 20.35 -9.96
N GLN A 93 15.13 19.15 -9.36
CA GLN A 93 14.25 18.69 -8.28
C GLN A 93 12.76 18.82 -8.60
N THR A 94 12.41 18.61 -9.86
CA THR A 94 11.05 18.71 -10.38
C THR A 94 10.42 17.38 -10.73
N LEU A 95 11.26 16.33 -10.85
CA LEU A 95 10.82 14.99 -11.24
C LEU A 95 11.69 13.94 -10.56
N LEU A 96 11.02 12.99 -9.90
CA LEU A 96 11.61 11.79 -9.32
C LEU A 96 11.11 10.59 -10.11
N LEU A 97 12.01 9.93 -10.84
CA LEU A 97 11.70 8.70 -11.58
C LEU A 97 12.11 7.49 -10.75
N GLY A 98 11.26 6.47 -10.71
CA GLY A 98 11.51 5.26 -9.95
C GLY A 98 11.20 3.99 -10.71
N VAL A 99 11.91 2.93 -10.34
CA VAL A 99 11.65 1.55 -10.72
C VAL A 99 11.69 0.68 -9.47
N ASN A 100 10.84 -0.34 -9.42
CA ASN A 100 10.78 -1.23 -8.28
C ASN A 100 10.45 -2.67 -8.70
N ALA A 101 10.80 -3.61 -7.84
CA ALA A 101 10.44 -5.01 -7.96
C ALA A 101 10.02 -5.55 -6.59
N PHE A 102 8.94 -6.34 -6.55
CA PHE A 102 8.43 -6.94 -5.32
C PHE A 102 8.24 -8.45 -5.48
N TYR A 103 8.36 -9.12 -4.36
CA TYR A 103 7.97 -10.51 -4.15
C TYR A 103 6.89 -10.55 -3.07
N ASP A 104 5.78 -11.19 -3.40
CA ASP A 104 4.60 -11.32 -2.54
C ASP A 104 4.36 -12.79 -2.19
N ALA A 105 3.98 -13.05 -0.95
CA ALA A 105 3.68 -14.36 -0.44
C ALA A 105 2.46 -14.34 0.45
N THR A 106 1.55 -15.31 0.30
CA THR A 106 0.45 -15.55 1.25
C THR A 106 0.69 -16.80 2.06
N THR A 107 0.15 -16.86 3.27
CA THR A 107 0.37 -18.00 4.17
C THR A 107 -0.74 -19.05 4.07
N GLU A 108 -1.97 -18.65 3.79
CA GLU A 108 -3.10 -19.58 3.81
C GLU A 108 -3.04 -20.62 2.68
N TYR A 109 -2.77 -20.19 1.44
CA TYR A 109 -2.66 -21.07 0.26
C TYR A 109 -1.26 -21.12 -0.33
N ASP A 110 -0.27 -20.49 0.31
CA ASP A 110 1.12 -20.47 -0.14
C ASP A 110 1.24 -19.96 -1.60
N HIS A 111 0.48 -18.90 -1.95
CA HIS A 111 0.64 -18.23 -3.23
C HIS A 111 1.91 -17.38 -3.24
N ARG A 112 2.53 -17.30 -4.42
CA ARG A 112 3.72 -16.50 -4.68
C ARG A 112 3.50 -15.67 -5.93
N ARG A 113 3.83 -14.38 -5.87
CA ARG A 113 3.69 -13.45 -6.98
C ARG A 113 4.90 -12.52 -7.01
N GLY A 114 5.38 -12.19 -8.21
CA GLY A 114 6.33 -11.11 -8.43
C GLY A 114 5.66 -9.92 -9.08
N SER A 115 6.24 -8.73 -8.91
CA SER A 115 5.83 -7.56 -9.68
C SER A 115 7.01 -6.68 -10.04
N LEU A 116 6.83 -5.91 -11.12
CA LEU A 116 7.71 -4.83 -11.55
C LEU A 116 6.88 -3.57 -11.67
N GLY A 117 7.42 -2.46 -11.18
CA GLY A 117 6.76 -1.17 -11.20
C GLY A 117 7.65 -0.05 -11.70
N ILE A 118 7.02 0.95 -12.29
CA ILE A 118 7.63 2.24 -12.65
C ILE A 118 6.81 3.37 -12.05
N GLU A 119 7.47 4.46 -11.70
CA GLU A 119 6.82 5.64 -11.13
C GLU A 119 7.46 6.92 -11.61
N ALA A 120 6.63 7.93 -11.81
CA ALA A 120 7.03 9.31 -12.10
C ALA A 120 6.33 10.22 -11.08
N ILE A 121 7.11 10.76 -10.16
CA ILE A 121 6.65 11.60 -9.05
C ILE A 121 7.08 13.02 -9.36
N GLY A 122 6.12 13.86 -9.72
CA GLY A 122 6.33 15.29 -9.91
C GLY A 122 5.96 16.10 -8.66
N LYS A 123 6.18 17.38 -8.69
CA LYS A 123 5.86 18.27 -7.56
C LYS A 123 4.38 18.27 -7.17
N SER A 124 3.47 18.08 -8.11
CA SER A 124 2.03 18.06 -7.85
C SER A 124 1.41 16.68 -8.11
N PHE A 125 1.72 16.09 -9.27
CA PHE A 125 1.11 14.84 -9.72
C PHE A 125 2.09 13.68 -9.61
N THR A 126 1.53 12.48 -9.48
CA THR A 126 2.30 11.24 -9.56
C THR A 126 1.58 10.27 -10.49
N SER A 127 2.33 9.54 -11.31
CA SER A 127 1.81 8.42 -12.10
C SER A 127 2.64 7.17 -11.82
N ARG A 128 1.98 6.00 -11.83
CA ARG A 128 2.61 4.70 -11.60
C ARG A 128 1.99 3.66 -12.49
N ALA A 129 2.77 2.63 -12.81
CA ALA A 129 2.28 1.43 -13.46
C ALA A 129 3.00 0.21 -12.89
N ASN A 130 2.26 -0.84 -12.62
CA ASN A 130 2.78 -2.10 -12.10
C ASN A 130 2.28 -3.26 -12.94
N VAL A 131 3.12 -4.28 -13.13
CA VAL A 131 2.76 -5.57 -13.71
C VAL A 131 3.05 -6.67 -12.70
N TYR A 132 2.18 -7.68 -12.68
CA TYR A 132 2.19 -8.76 -11.70
C TYR A 132 2.22 -10.11 -12.40
N SER A 133 3.04 -11.03 -11.91
CA SER A 133 3.10 -12.41 -12.41
C SER A 133 3.04 -13.41 -11.26
N ALA A 134 2.10 -14.33 -11.34
CA ALA A 134 1.92 -15.41 -10.39
C ALA A 134 2.94 -16.54 -10.65
N PHE A 135 3.64 -16.97 -9.61
CA PHE A 135 4.65 -18.04 -9.70
C PHE A 135 4.09 -19.39 -9.29
N THR A 136 2.91 -19.42 -8.67
CA THR A 136 2.30 -20.63 -8.15
C THR A 136 1.16 -21.12 -9.04
N LYS A 137 1.10 -22.44 -9.20
CA LYS A 137 -0.02 -23.13 -9.84
C LYS A 137 -1.23 -23.18 -8.88
N GLU A 138 -2.35 -23.73 -9.36
CA GLU A 138 -3.54 -23.96 -8.55
C GLU A 138 -3.19 -24.68 -7.24
N LYS A 139 -3.62 -24.12 -6.13
CA LYS A 139 -3.46 -24.64 -4.78
C LYS A 139 -4.79 -25.21 -4.28
N LYS A 140 -4.72 -26.29 -3.53
CA LYS A 140 -5.87 -26.97 -2.94
C LYS A 140 -5.78 -26.90 -1.42
N LYS A 141 -6.89 -26.51 -0.76
CA LYS A 141 -7.02 -26.58 0.69
C LYS A 141 -8.35 -27.27 1.06
N THR A 142 -8.30 -28.19 2.01
CA THR A 142 -9.47 -28.88 2.53
C THR A 142 -9.67 -28.49 3.99
N LYS A 143 -10.83 -27.94 4.32
CA LYS A 143 -11.22 -27.56 5.68
C LYS A 143 -12.55 -28.28 6.02
N GLY A 144 -12.46 -29.32 6.83
CA GLY A 144 -13.60 -30.21 7.04
C GLY A 144 -14.03 -30.94 5.75
N ALA A 145 -15.30 -30.85 5.40
CA ALA A 145 -15.85 -31.44 4.17
C ALA A 145 -15.70 -30.56 2.92
N VAL A 146 -15.23 -29.30 3.07
CA VAL A 146 -15.12 -28.35 1.97
C VAL A 146 -13.71 -28.33 1.41
N THR A 147 -13.59 -28.51 0.09
CA THR A 147 -12.32 -28.38 -0.64
C THR A 147 -12.39 -27.17 -1.54
N THR A 148 -11.47 -26.25 -1.35
CA THR A 148 -11.32 -25.03 -2.16
C THR A 148 -10.06 -25.13 -3.02
N TYR A 149 -10.16 -24.64 -4.25
CA TYR A 149 -9.04 -24.53 -5.18
C TYR A 149 -8.85 -23.05 -5.51
N GLN A 150 -7.61 -22.59 -5.37
CA GLN A 150 -7.24 -21.20 -5.64
C GLN A 150 -6.04 -21.11 -6.57
N SER A 151 -6.05 -20.09 -7.43
CA SER A 151 -4.92 -19.72 -8.30
C SER A 151 -4.67 -18.23 -8.21
N ALA A 152 -3.44 -17.83 -7.98
CA ALA A 152 -3.06 -16.43 -8.10
C ALA A 152 -3.11 -15.97 -9.56
N LEU A 153 -3.48 -14.72 -9.81
CA LEU A 153 -3.68 -14.16 -11.13
C LEU A 153 -2.53 -13.23 -11.53
N ASP A 154 -2.20 -13.27 -12.82
CA ASP A 154 -1.40 -12.25 -13.48
C ASP A 154 -2.24 -11.00 -13.73
N GLY A 155 -1.62 -9.82 -13.76
CA GLY A 155 -2.36 -8.60 -14.00
C GLY A 155 -1.48 -7.35 -14.07
N TYR A 156 -2.13 -6.20 -14.11
CA TYR A 156 -1.47 -4.90 -14.05
C TYR A 156 -2.38 -3.84 -13.43
N ASP A 157 -1.77 -2.80 -12.94
CA ASP A 157 -2.44 -1.56 -12.57
C ASP A 157 -1.73 -0.32 -13.12
N VAL A 158 -2.50 0.75 -13.25
CA VAL A 158 -2.02 2.10 -13.54
C VAL A 158 -2.70 3.05 -12.59
N SER A 159 -1.94 3.92 -11.95
CA SER A 159 -2.47 4.88 -10.99
C SER A 159 -2.02 6.31 -11.24
N LEU A 160 -2.88 7.24 -10.88
CA LEU A 160 -2.65 8.68 -10.87
C LEU A 160 -2.96 9.22 -9.47
N ASP A 161 -2.17 10.20 -9.06
CA ASP A 161 -2.29 10.85 -7.77
C ASP A 161 -2.20 12.38 -7.96
N ALA A 162 -3.12 13.11 -7.34
CA ALA A 162 -3.23 14.55 -7.45
C ALA A 162 -3.57 15.19 -6.10
N PRO A 163 -3.09 16.42 -5.80
CA PRO A 163 -3.53 17.16 -4.64
C PRO A 163 -5.00 17.57 -4.76
N VAL A 164 -5.72 17.64 -3.64
CA VAL A 164 -7.04 18.24 -3.60
C VAL A 164 -6.88 19.77 -3.62
N PRO A 165 -7.47 20.49 -4.59
CA PRO A 165 -7.31 21.94 -4.68
C PRO A 165 -7.72 22.64 -3.38
N TYR A 166 -6.90 23.59 -2.92
CA TYR A 166 -7.05 24.34 -1.68
C TYR A 166 -7.04 23.53 -0.38
N VAL A 167 -6.84 22.18 -0.43
CA VAL A 167 -6.81 21.29 0.73
C VAL A 167 -5.45 20.59 0.79
N PRO A 168 -4.41 21.24 1.33
CA PRO A 168 -3.02 20.79 1.23
C PRO A 168 -2.74 19.48 1.98
N TRP A 169 -3.60 19.12 2.92
CA TRP A 169 -3.50 17.91 3.73
C TRP A 169 -4.21 16.69 3.13
N MET A 170 -4.72 16.80 1.87
CA MET A 170 -5.40 15.70 1.16
C MET A 170 -4.90 15.53 -0.27
N ARG A 171 -4.95 14.29 -0.74
CA ARG A 171 -4.71 13.89 -2.12
C ARG A 171 -5.76 12.90 -2.60
N VAL A 172 -6.03 12.91 -3.90
CA VAL A 172 -6.87 11.90 -4.57
C VAL A 172 -5.95 10.92 -5.28
N HIS A 173 -6.20 9.62 -5.07
CA HIS A 173 -5.58 8.54 -5.83
C HIS A 173 -6.64 7.86 -6.67
N ALA A 174 -6.35 7.64 -7.95
CA ALA A 174 -7.19 6.87 -8.86
C ALA A 174 -6.36 5.75 -9.47
N THR A 175 -6.83 4.51 -9.40
CA THR A 175 -6.17 3.33 -9.91
C THR A 175 -7.12 2.55 -10.81
N GLY A 176 -6.69 2.24 -12.04
CA GLY A 176 -7.35 1.28 -12.90
C GLY A 176 -6.53 -0.02 -12.93
N TYR A 177 -7.19 -1.16 -12.93
CA TYR A 177 -6.51 -2.45 -12.92
C TYR A 177 -7.20 -3.50 -13.78
N LYS A 178 -6.41 -4.51 -14.17
CA LYS A 178 -6.90 -5.70 -14.86
C LYS A 178 -6.14 -6.94 -14.42
N TRP A 179 -6.88 -8.04 -14.17
CA TRP A 179 -6.36 -9.36 -13.82
C TRP A 179 -6.83 -10.37 -14.85
N THR A 180 -5.92 -11.18 -15.36
CA THR A 180 -6.19 -12.20 -16.36
C THR A 180 -6.74 -13.45 -15.68
N ALA A 181 -7.99 -13.75 -15.93
CA ALA A 181 -8.63 -14.95 -15.38
C ALA A 181 -8.11 -16.22 -16.07
N LEU A 182 -8.17 -17.33 -15.35
CA LEU A 182 -7.79 -18.64 -15.84
C LEU A 182 -9.02 -19.38 -16.37
N LYS A 183 -8.82 -20.17 -17.44
CA LYS A 183 -9.87 -20.99 -18.07
C LYS A 183 -11.05 -20.16 -18.62
N ASP A 184 -12.27 -20.58 -18.34
CA ASP A 184 -13.51 -20.04 -18.92
C ASP A 184 -14.08 -18.83 -18.17
N PHE A 185 -13.32 -18.24 -17.25
CA PHE A 185 -13.74 -17.05 -16.51
C PHE A 185 -13.40 -15.77 -17.26
N LYS A 186 -14.18 -14.72 -17.02
CA LYS A 186 -13.88 -13.40 -17.56
C LYS A 186 -12.74 -12.77 -16.76
N ASP A 187 -11.90 -12.00 -17.46
CA ASP A 187 -10.92 -11.14 -16.81
C ASP A 187 -11.59 -10.20 -15.81
N VAL A 188 -10.91 -9.96 -14.70
CA VAL A 188 -11.32 -8.95 -13.73
C VAL A 188 -10.79 -7.60 -14.16
N SER A 189 -11.64 -6.61 -14.25
CA SER A 189 -11.25 -5.22 -14.48
C SER A 189 -12.04 -4.32 -13.54
N GLY A 190 -11.35 -3.33 -13.01
CA GLY A 190 -11.93 -2.41 -12.05
C GLY A 190 -11.16 -1.11 -11.94
N SER A 191 -11.71 -0.24 -11.11
CA SER A 191 -11.09 1.04 -10.76
C SER A 191 -11.32 1.33 -9.28
N LYS A 192 -10.30 1.93 -8.66
CA LYS A 192 -10.34 2.34 -7.26
C LYS A 192 -10.07 3.85 -7.19
N VAL A 193 -10.85 4.55 -6.38
CA VAL A 193 -10.63 5.97 -6.07
C VAL A 193 -10.54 6.12 -4.56
N GLU A 194 -9.51 6.82 -4.11
CA GLU A 194 -9.20 7.03 -2.69
C GLU A 194 -8.92 8.51 -2.42
N LEU A 195 -9.43 8.99 -1.30
CA LEU A 195 -8.96 10.21 -0.64
C LEU A 195 -8.00 9.82 0.47
N VAL A 196 -6.80 10.35 0.43
CA VAL A 196 -5.77 10.16 1.46
C VAL A 196 -5.48 11.48 2.13
N GLY A 197 -5.42 11.51 3.44
CA GLY A 197 -5.14 12.72 4.18
C GLY A 197 -4.41 12.49 5.49
N ASN A 198 -3.71 13.52 5.97
CA ASN A 198 -3.06 13.53 7.27
C ASN A 198 -3.89 14.36 8.24
N LEU A 199 -4.41 13.75 9.30
CA LEU A 199 -5.08 14.48 10.40
C LEU A 199 -4.05 15.25 11.21
N ASN A 200 -2.93 14.62 11.48
CA ASN A 200 -1.74 15.20 12.11
C ASN A 200 -0.49 14.45 11.62
N ARG A 201 0.67 14.75 12.18
CA ARG A 201 1.95 14.11 11.78
C ARG A 201 1.95 12.60 12.00
N SER A 202 1.20 12.10 13.00
CA SER A 202 1.19 10.69 13.37
C SER A 202 0.02 9.91 12.78
N ILE A 203 -1.08 10.57 12.42
CA ILE A 203 -2.32 9.90 12.00
C ILE A 203 -2.68 10.34 10.59
N SER A 204 -2.79 9.35 9.71
CA SER A 204 -3.29 9.48 8.35
C SER A 204 -4.54 8.64 8.17
N PHE A 205 -5.37 8.98 7.21
CA PHE A 205 -6.53 8.18 6.85
C PHE A 205 -6.63 8.00 5.34
N LYS A 206 -7.36 6.98 4.94
CA LYS A 206 -7.84 6.77 3.57
C LYS A 206 -9.32 6.45 3.61
N VAL A 207 -10.07 6.97 2.66
CA VAL A 207 -11.45 6.60 2.40
C VAL A 207 -11.61 6.47 0.90
N GLY A 208 -12.28 5.42 0.45
CA GLY A 208 -12.41 5.21 -0.98
C GLY A 208 -13.44 4.16 -1.34
N ALA A 209 -13.51 3.90 -2.64
CA ALA A 209 -14.33 2.85 -3.22
C ALA A 209 -13.56 2.14 -4.32
N ASP A 210 -13.75 0.84 -4.40
CA ASP A 210 -13.28 -0.06 -5.46
C ASP A 210 -14.49 -0.61 -6.20
N ASP A 211 -14.53 -0.43 -7.51
CA ASP A 211 -15.59 -0.94 -8.37
C ASP A 211 -15.02 -1.89 -9.42
N ASN A 212 -15.57 -3.09 -9.51
CA ASN A 212 -15.10 -4.08 -10.46
C ASN A 212 -16.25 -4.94 -11.02
N ASN A 213 -15.97 -5.60 -12.14
CA ASN A 213 -16.96 -6.37 -12.88
C ASN A 213 -17.41 -7.69 -12.22
N TYR A 214 -16.90 -8.05 -11.03
CA TYR A 214 -17.29 -9.25 -10.28
C TYR A 214 -18.08 -8.92 -9.01
N ASN A 215 -17.56 -8.02 -8.18
CA ASN A 215 -18.13 -7.74 -6.87
C ASN A 215 -18.96 -6.44 -6.85
N GLY A 216 -18.94 -5.65 -7.96
CA GLY A 216 -19.52 -4.31 -7.96
C GLY A 216 -18.69 -3.34 -7.11
N THR A 217 -19.37 -2.35 -6.54
CA THR A 217 -18.72 -1.27 -5.77
C THR A 217 -18.62 -1.66 -4.29
N ASP A 218 -17.43 -1.51 -3.73
CA ASP A 218 -17.13 -1.76 -2.33
C ASP A 218 -16.40 -0.57 -1.72
N ALA A 219 -16.99 0.03 -0.69
CA ALA A 219 -16.43 1.17 0.02
C ALA A 219 -15.56 0.71 1.19
N PHE A 220 -14.52 1.47 1.48
CA PHE A 220 -13.59 1.16 2.57
C PHE A 220 -13.08 2.42 3.27
N VAL A 221 -12.61 2.22 4.48
CA VAL A 221 -11.90 3.21 5.31
C VAL A 221 -10.65 2.57 5.89
N SER A 222 -9.60 3.36 6.00
CA SER A 222 -8.35 2.95 6.66
C SER A 222 -7.84 4.09 7.54
N VAL A 223 -7.29 3.72 8.69
CA VAL A 223 -6.56 4.62 9.58
C VAL A 223 -5.14 4.09 9.74
N GLN A 224 -4.17 4.96 9.55
CA GLN A 224 -2.75 4.66 9.66
C GLN A 224 -2.11 5.47 10.78
N TYR A 225 -1.33 4.81 11.61
CA TYR A 225 -0.46 5.42 12.61
C TYR A 225 1.00 5.37 12.16
N ASN A 226 1.62 6.55 11.98
CA ASN A 226 3.02 6.72 11.62
C ASN A 226 3.86 6.73 12.89
N LEU A 227 4.73 5.73 13.07
CA LEU A 227 5.37 5.44 14.37
C LEU A 227 6.25 6.56 14.93
N ALA A 228 6.85 7.38 14.08
CA ALA A 228 7.65 8.52 14.50
C ALA A 228 7.05 9.89 14.12
N GLY A 229 5.78 9.94 13.77
CA GLY A 229 5.12 11.17 13.39
C GLY A 229 5.57 11.73 12.04
N THR A 230 5.93 10.86 11.10
CA THR A 230 6.29 11.23 9.72
C THR A 230 5.47 10.39 8.77
N SER A 231 4.64 11.02 7.95
CA SER A 231 3.88 10.34 6.92
C SER A 231 4.73 10.14 5.66
N SER A 232 4.60 8.98 5.03
CA SER A 232 5.24 8.63 3.76
C SER A 232 4.21 8.33 2.66
N ASN A 233 3.07 8.99 2.71
CA ASN A 233 1.93 8.81 1.78
C ASN A 233 1.83 9.88 0.67
N GLY A 234 2.86 10.71 0.52
CA GLY A 234 2.90 11.77 -0.48
C GLY A 234 2.16 13.07 -0.12
N VAL A 235 1.48 13.11 1.02
CA VAL A 235 0.82 14.32 1.56
C VAL A 235 1.82 15.12 2.38
N THR A 236 1.92 16.43 2.13
CA THR A 236 2.96 17.29 2.73
C THR A 236 2.52 18.05 3.97
N ALA A 237 1.23 18.31 4.11
CA ALA A 237 0.63 19.04 5.21
C ALA A 237 -0.29 18.14 6.04
N SER A 238 -0.75 18.63 7.17
CA SER A 238 -1.78 17.99 7.99
C SER A 238 -2.95 18.92 8.24
N LEU A 239 -4.08 18.39 8.66
CA LEU A 239 -5.25 19.18 9.06
C LEU A 239 -4.93 20.17 10.19
N GLU A 240 -3.97 19.83 11.07
CA GLU A 240 -3.49 20.71 12.13
C GLU A 240 -2.79 21.98 11.60
N ASP A 241 -2.22 21.92 10.38
CA ASP A 241 -1.57 23.07 9.72
C ASP A 241 -2.59 24.05 9.11
N GLY A 242 -3.85 23.67 9.03
CA GLY A 242 -4.96 24.46 8.51
C GLY A 242 -5.88 23.69 7.57
N LEU A 243 -7.16 24.04 7.58
CA LEU A 243 -8.17 23.34 6.78
C LEU A 243 -8.02 23.65 5.28
N PHE A 244 -7.78 24.92 4.94
CA PHE A 244 -7.66 25.42 3.58
C PHE A 244 -6.39 26.26 3.40
N ALA A 245 -5.90 26.29 2.17
CA ALA A 245 -4.78 27.11 1.75
C ALA A 245 -5.22 28.20 0.78
N ASP A 246 -4.43 29.28 0.71
CA ASP A 246 -4.68 30.40 -0.20
C ASP A 246 -4.37 30.06 -1.66
N VAL A 247 -3.59 29.00 -1.91
CA VAL A 247 -3.22 28.54 -3.26
C VAL A 247 -3.88 27.20 -3.57
N ALA A 248 -4.31 27.04 -4.82
CA ALA A 248 -5.04 25.85 -5.24
C ALA A 248 -4.19 24.56 -5.16
N VAL A 249 -2.88 24.65 -5.43
CA VAL A 249 -1.98 23.51 -5.45
C VAL A 249 -0.69 23.86 -4.71
N HIS A 250 -0.38 23.11 -3.68
CA HIS A 250 0.92 23.16 -3.00
C HIS A 250 1.88 22.17 -3.66
N GLU A 251 3.01 22.68 -4.14
CA GLU A 251 4.08 21.85 -4.68
C GLU A 251 4.84 21.15 -3.56
N ARG A 252 5.19 19.88 -3.81
CA ARG A 252 6.03 19.09 -2.89
C ARG A 252 7.51 19.40 -3.11
N ASP A 253 8.28 19.39 -2.02
CA ASP A 253 9.74 19.27 -2.09
C ASP A 253 10.10 17.78 -2.30
N LEU A 254 10.44 17.40 -3.53
CA LEU A 254 10.68 16.01 -3.90
C LEU A 254 11.87 15.37 -3.17
N LYS A 255 12.76 16.12 -2.58
CA LYS A 255 13.80 15.56 -1.67
C LYS A 255 13.20 14.82 -0.49
N ASN A 256 12.07 15.30 0.04
CA ASN A 256 11.38 14.71 1.17
C ASN A 256 10.50 13.51 0.78
N HIS A 257 10.32 13.28 -0.53
CA HIS A 257 9.48 12.23 -1.10
C HIS A 257 10.26 11.07 -1.74
N THR A 258 11.60 11.09 -1.64
CA THR A 258 12.45 10.01 -2.18
C THR A 258 12.23 8.65 -1.50
N LEU A 259 11.65 8.65 -0.30
CA LEU A 259 11.30 7.47 0.49
C LEU A 259 9.78 7.40 0.79
N ASP A 260 8.94 8.00 -0.05
CA ASP A 260 7.52 7.67 -0.03
C ASP A 260 7.30 6.20 -0.37
N LYS A 261 6.33 5.56 0.26
CA LYS A 261 6.00 4.17 -0.01
C LYS A 261 5.60 3.97 -1.47
N VAL A 262 6.08 2.88 -2.06
CA VAL A 262 5.62 2.46 -3.39
C VAL A 262 4.16 2.06 -3.31
N MET A 263 3.32 2.68 -4.10
CA MET A 263 1.90 2.36 -4.19
C MET A 263 1.66 1.36 -5.31
N ARG A 264 1.05 0.23 -4.96
CA ARG A 264 0.74 -0.90 -5.82
C ARG A 264 -0.37 -1.75 -5.21
N ILE A 265 -0.91 -2.70 -5.94
CA ILE A 265 -1.84 -3.68 -5.38
C ILE A 265 -1.05 -4.75 -4.62
N ASN A 266 -1.00 -4.63 -3.29
CA ASN A 266 -0.17 -5.45 -2.41
C ASN A 266 -0.74 -6.85 -2.17
N ASN A 267 -2.06 -6.98 -2.00
CA ASN A 267 -2.68 -8.27 -1.77
C ASN A 267 -2.70 -9.11 -3.05
N VAL A 268 -2.44 -10.41 -2.91
CA VAL A 268 -2.43 -11.34 -4.05
C VAL A 268 -3.87 -11.58 -4.49
N VAL A 269 -4.18 -11.19 -5.73
CA VAL A 269 -5.50 -11.44 -6.31
C VAL A 269 -5.58 -12.89 -6.75
N VAL A 270 -6.65 -13.58 -6.34
CA VAL A 270 -6.82 -15.01 -6.55
C VAL A 270 -8.17 -15.32 -7.20
N GLN A 271 -8.16 -16.37 -8.02
CA GLN A 271 -9.37 -16.99 -8.55
C GLN A 271 -9.64 -18.29 -7.80
N THR A 272 -10.85 -18.43 -7.24
CA THR A 272 -11.34 -19.69 -6.68
C THR A 272 -12.14 -20.45 -7.73
N ARG A 273 -12.27 -21.77 -7.61
CA ARG A 273 -13.22 -22.51 -8.44
C ARG A 273 -14.65 -22.06 -8.11
N GLY A 274 -15.29 -21.42 -9.09
CA GLY A 274 -16.65 -20.87 -8.94
C GLY A 274 -16.69 -19.36 -8.78
N GLY A 275 -15.57 -18.66 -8.71
CA GLY A 275 -15.52 -17.19 -8.61
C GLY A 275 -14.11 -16.63 -8.55
N VAL A 276 -14.01 -15.31 -8.51
CA VAL A 276 -12.74 -14.59 -8.30
C VAL A 276 -12.84 -13.83 -6.99
N VAL A 277 -11.83 -13.97 -6.15
CA VAL A 277 -11.68 -13.18 -4.93
C VAL A 277 -10.57 -12.15 -5.15
N ILE A 278 -10.94 -10.89 -5.09
CA ILE A 278 -10.00 -9.78 -5.15
C ILE A 278 -9.69 -9.38 -3.72
N GLY A 279 -8.50 -9.79 -3.25
CA GLY A 279 -7.99 -9.28 -1.98
C GLY A 279 -7.73 -7.78 -2.12
N ARG A 280 -8.17 -6.99 -1.15
CA ARG A 280 -7.93 -5.55 -1.16
C ARG A 280 -6.47 -5.21 -1.08
N SER A 281 -6.09 -4.25 -1.90
CA SER A 281 -4.86 -3.51 -1.73
C SER A 281 -5.20 -2.17 -1.07
N ASN A 282 -4.68 -1.94 0.10
CA ASN A 282 -4.65 -0.63 0.74
C ASN A 282 -3.43 0.16 0.28
#